data_d470c0d17c2006f1a7490438d17e1fa1
#
_entry.id   d470c0d17c2006f1a7490438d17e1fa1
#
_cell.length_a   1.000
_cell.length_b   1.000
_cell.length_c   1.000
_cell.angle_alpha   90.00
_cell.angle_beta   90.00
_cell.angle_gamma   90.00
#
_symmetry.space_group_name_H-M   'P 1'
#
loop_
_entity.id
_entity.type
_entity.pdbx_description
1 polymer ?
#
loop_
_entity_poly.entity_id
_entity_poly.type
_entity_poly.pdbx_seq_one_letter_code
_entity_poly.pdbx_strand_id
1 'polypeptide(L)' 'MKVYSAGIERCQQTGLFVGFVPGFPGAHSQGETLDEVNRNLHDVIAMLLEDGEPTMESEFVGVQNVAVA' A
#
# COMPACT_ATOMS: atom_id res chain seq x y z
N MET A 1 -13.09 13.12 2.07
CA MET A 1 -11.73 12.54 2.07
C MET A 1 -11.84 11.02 2.01
N LYS A 2 -11.07 10.39 1.14
CA LYS A 2 -11.01 8.94 1.08
C LYS A 2 -9.78 8.43 1.81
N VAL A 3 -9.94 7.31 2.50
CA VAL A 3 -8.85 6.66 3.23
C VAL A 3 -8.65 5.27 2.68
N TYR A 4 -7.42 4.93 2.34
CA TYR A 4 -7.06 3.61 1.85
C TYR A 4 -6.17 2.93 2.86
N SER A 5 -6.41 1.64 3.10
CA SER A 5 -5.56 0.85 3.98
C SER A 5 -4.39 0.29 3.19
N ALA A 6 -3.19 0.49 3.69
CA ALA A 6 -1.98 0.00 3.04
C ALA A 6 -1.34 -1.10 3.88
N GLY A 7 -0.89 -2.15 3.21
CA GLY A 7 -0.03 -3.14 3.81
C GLY A 7 1.42 -2.67 3.73
N ILE A 8 2.19 -2.90 4.78
CA ILE A 8 3.60 -2.46 4.82
C ILE A 8 4.47 -3.67 5.13
N GLU A 9 5.49 -3.85 4.31
CA GLU A 9 6.48 -4.91 4.49
C GLU A 9 7.87 -4.31 4.43
N ARG A 10 8.84 -4.99 5.02
CA ARG A 10 10.24 -4.60 4.88
C ARG A 10 10.92 -5.54 3.90
N CYS A 11 11.54 -4.99 2.88
CA CYS A 11 12.31 -5.77 1.94
C CYS A 11 13.60 -6.25 2.62
N GLN A 12 13.82 -7.56 2.66
CA GLN A 12 14.98 -8.15 3.31
C GLN A 12 16.29 -7.80 2.60
N GLN A 13 16.24 -7.57 1.30
CA GLN A 13 17.43 -7.29 0.51
C GLN A 13 17.87 -5.84 0.61
N THR A 14 16.92 -4.90 0.63
CA THR A 14 17.22 -3.48 0.63
C THR A 14 17.07 -2.84 2.00
N GLY A 15 16.29 -3.45 2.88
CA GLY A 15 15.93 -2.86 4.17
C GLY A 15 14.88 -1.77 4.08
N LEU A 16 14.39 -1.48 2.89
CA LEU A 16 13.38 -0.47 2.70
C LEU A 16 11.99 -1.00 3.06
N PHE A 17 11.14 -0.11 3.52
CA PHE A 17 9.73 -0.42 3.69
C PHE A 17 9.04 -0.34 2.34
N VAL A 18 8.16 -1.30 2.07
CA VAL A 18 7.36 -1.33 0.85
C VAL A 18 5.89 -1.29 1.26
N GLY A 19 5.15 -0.36 0.70
CA GLY A 19 3.72 -0.22 0.98
C GLY A 19 2.89 -0.48 -0.26
N PHE A 20 1.71 -1.04 -0.05
CA PHE A 20 0.78 -1.32 -1.15
C PHE A 20 -0.65 -1.24 -0.64
N VAL A 21 -1.57 -0.88 -1.53
CA VAL A 21 -3.00 -0.88 -1.22
C VAL A 21 -3.61 -2.11 -1.88
N PRO A 22 -4.05 -3.09 -1.08
CA PRO A 22 -4.65 -4.31 -1.64
C PRO A 22 -5.82 -4.00 -2.56
N GLY A 23 -5.84 -4.62 -3.72
CA GLY A 23 -6.92 -4.46 -4.69
C GLY A 23 -6.87 -3.21 -5.54
N PHE A 24 -5.95 -2.30 -5.28
CA PHE A 24 -5.81 -1.05 -6.03
C PHE A 24 -4.63 -1.19 -7.00
N PRO A 25 -4.89 -1.40 -8.31
CA PRO A 25 -3.80 -1.61 -9.27
C PRO A 25 -2.85 -0.42 -9.32
N GLY A 26 -1.56 -0.70 -9.19
CA GLY A 26 -0.52 0.32 -9.26
C GLY A 26 -0.25 1.09 -7.99
N ALA A 27 -1.06 0.90 -6.95
CA ALA A 27 -0.90 1.65 -5.70
C ALA A 27 0.13 0.98 -4.79
N HIS A 28 1.40 1.20 -5.09
CA HIS A 28 2.50 0.72 -4.27
C HIS A 28 3.65 1.73 -4.30
N SER A 29 4.46 1.72 -3.25
CA SER A 29 5.64 2.57 -3.16
C SER A 29 6.59 2.03 -2.11
N GLN A 30 7.69 2.72 -1.87
CA GLN A 30 8.69 2.32 -0.88
C GLN A 30 9.32 3.56 -0.25
N GLY A 31 10.05 3.33 0.85
CA GLY A 31 10.75 4.39 1.54
C GLY A 31 11.60 3.86 2.68
N GLU A 32 12.45 4.70 3.21
CA GLU A 32 13.34 4.34 4.32
C GLU A 32 12.63 4.37 5.69
N THR A 33 11.53 5.11 5.78
CA THR A 33 10.73 5.22 7.00
C THR A 33 9.26 5.01 6.66
N LEU A 34 8.45 4.72 7.70
CA LEU A 34 7.01 4.56 7.52
C LEU A 34 6.37 5.87 7.04
N ASP A 35 6.83 7.01 7.55
CA ASP A 35 6.31 8.30 7.12
C ASP A 35 6.61 8.56 5.65
N GLU A 36 7.81 8.17 5.20
CA GLU A 36 8.19 8.33 3.80
C GLU A 36 7.34 7.46 2.89
N VAL A 37 7.10 6.19 3.28
CA VAL A 37 6.22 5.31 2.51
C VAL A 37 4.82 5.90 2.40
N ASN A 38 4.30 6.41 3.52
CA ASN A 38 2.96 6.99 3.53
C ASN A 38 2.86 8.19 2.60
N ARG A 39 3.85 9.06 2.63
CA ARG A 39 3.91 10.24 1.78
C ARG A 39 4.03 9.86 0.31
N ASN A 40 4.89 8.87 0.01
CA ASN A 40 5.06 8.39 -1.35
C ASN A 40 3.80 7.70 -1.88
N LEU A 41 3.12 6.92 -1.03
CA LEU A 41 1.85 6.30 -1.40
C LEU A 41 0.78 7.36 -1.67
N HIS A 42 0.73 8.39 -0.85
CA HIS A 42 -0.20 9.50 -1.06
C HIS A 42 -0.05 10.06 -2.47
N ASP A 43 1.20 10.32 -2.88
CA ASP A 43 1.46 10.91 -4.19
C ASP A 43 1.09 9.96 -5.32
N VAL A 44 1.41 8.66 -5.17
CA VAL A 44 1.05 7.65 -6.17
C VAL A 44 -0.47 7.52 -6.29
N ILE A 45 -1.17 7.44 -5.17
CA ILE A 45 -2.62 7.31 -5.18
C ILE A 45 -3.26 8.57 -5.79
N ALA A 46 -2.79 9.74 -5.40
CA ALA A 46 -3.31 11.00 -5.96
C ALA A 46 -3.16 11.04 -7.49
N MET A 47 -2.02 10.57 -7.99
CA MET A 47 -1.78 10.49 -9.43
C MET A 47 -2.75 9.50 -10.10
N LEU A 48 -2.93 8.33 -9.49
CA LEU A 48 -3.83 7.31 -10.04
C LEU A 48 -5.27 7.78 -10.05
N LEU A 49 -5.68 8.57 -9.06
CA LEU A 49 -7.04 9.10 -8.99
C LEU A 49 -7.33 10.18 -10.03
N GLU A 50 -6.31 10.72 -10.68
CA GLU A 50 -6.51 11.68 -11.77
C GLU A 50 -7.27 11.07 -12.93
N ASP A 51 -7.18 9.75 -13.12
CA ASP A 51 -7.90 9.03 -14.16
C ASP A 51 -9.31 8.61 -13.72
N GLY A 52 -9.75 9.07 -12.55
CA GLY A 52 -11.06 8.77 -12.00
C GLY A 52 -10.99 7.73 -10.88
N GLU A 53 -12.17 7.29 -10.43
CA GLU A 53 -12.25 6.31 -9.37
C GLU A 53 -11.69 4.96 -9.83
N PRO A 54 -10.88 4.30 -9.00
CA PRO A 54 -10.31 3.01 -9.37
C PRO A 54 -11.38 1.92 -9.34
N THR A 55 -11.22 0.92 -10.21
CA THR A 55 -11.96 -0.31 -10.09
C THR A 55 -11.14 -1.23 -9.18
N MET A 56 -11.59 -1.36 -7.94
CA MET A 56 -10.88 -2.17 -6.97
C MET A 56 -11.04 -3.65 -7.29
N GLU A 57 -9.93 -4.38 -7.33
CA GLU A 57 -9.92 -5.80 -7.65
C GLU A 57 -10.29 -6.67 -6.45
N SER A 58 -10.12 -6.14 -5.25
CA SER A 58 -10.44 -6.85 -4.01
C SER A 58 -10.73 -5.84 -2.91
N GLU A 59 -11.38 -6.32 -1.86
CA GLU A 59 -11.67 -5.51 -0.68
C GLU A 59 -10.72 -5.90 0.43
N PHE A 60 -10.05 -4.92 1.02
CA PHE A 60 -9.21 -5.18 2.19
C PHE A 60 -10.10 -5.47 3.39
N VAL A 61 -9.93 -6.63 3.99
CA VAL A 61 -10.72 -7.04 5.16
C VAL A 61 -9.90 -6.92 6.44
N GLY A 62 -8.68 -7.40 6.42
CA GLY A 62 -7.84 -7.37 7.61
C GLY A 62 -6.65 -8.29 7.52
N VAL A 63 -6.00 -8.47 8.65
CA VAL A 63 -4.81 -9.29 8.80
C VAL A 63 -5.10 -10.41 9.79
N GLN A 64 -4.66 -11.62 9.49
CA GLN A 64 -4.82 -12.76 10.39
C GLN A 64 -3.46 -13.42 10.59
N ASN A 65 -3.24 -13.89 11.80
CA ASN A 65 -2.05 -14.66 12.13
C ASN A 65 -2.38 -16.14 11.99
N VAL A 66 -1.52 -16.86 11.29
CA VAL A 66 -1.70 -18.30 11.08
C VAL A 66 -0.54 -19.01 11.73
N ALA A 67 -0.86 -19.88 12.69
CA ALA A 67 0.16 -20.67 13.38
C ALA A 67 0.37 -21.97 12.60
N VAL A 68 1.64 -22.30 12.39
CA VAL A 68 2.02 -23.54 11.68
C VAL A 68 3.02 -24.29 12.55
N ALA A 69 2.77 -25.57 12.74
CA ALA A 69 3.66 -26.43 13.51
C ALA A 69 4.94 -26.75 12.74
#